data_c559ddee69c72dfe44caaf9c82add368
#
_entry.id   c559ddee69c72dfe44caaf9c82add368
#
_cell.length_a   1.000
_cell.length_b   1.000
_cell.length_c   1.000
_cell.angle_alpha   90.00
_cell.angle_beta   90.00
_cell.angle_gamma   90.00
#
_symmetry.space_group_name_H-M   'P 1'
#
loop_
_entity.id
_entity.type
_entity.pdbx_description
1 polymer ?
#
loop_
_entity_poly.entity_id
_entity_poly.type
_entity_poly.pdbx_seq_one_letter_code
_entity_poly.pdbx_strand_id
1 'polypeptide(L)'
;MNRKATLIGADGQAAFGLFEHGIECVNFQDYDLRSPMDRKLGALAKHFKFNQFQFIALVSPQLIVGVAIVDLKLVSKAFVYLYEPLTEAFEEFSFIQPLARKTSIDLKPDNGRAYFASGKNTISIEAKAGRRHLTVALRSGVSIIAELDESHSSPLAMCSRAGYQGWVYTQKNAAIPCRGSVVWEDKNIDLAAINTLASVDWTAGYMRGETFWNWGSMSASLKDGRRLGMNLAAGVNETGFTENAIWLDDRLIKVDMVNFQFNRYLPDSCWHMQSADGIVDLRFTPMGQRKEKVNAFFVASNFTQHFGVFEGEIRVGDELIPVENCWGFAEDHFARW
;
A
#
# COMPACT_ATOMS: atom_id res chain seq x y z
N MET A 1 12.76 -4.85 -22.47
CA MET A 1 12.33 -6.21 -22.07
C MET A 1 10.82 -6.27 -22.04
N ASN A 2 10.20 -7.37 -22.47
CA ASN A 2 8.74 -7.45 -22.51
C ASN A 2 8.19 -7.72 -21.11
N ARG A 3 7.21 -6.93 -20.69
CA ARG A 3 6.42 -7.16 -19.49
C ARG A 3 5.80 -8.56 -19.53
N LYS A 4 5.75 -9.27 -18.39
CA LYS A 4 5.10 -10.58 -18.32
C LYS A 4 3.58 -10.42 -18.45
N ALA A 5 2.97 -11.15 -19.39
CA ALA A 5 1.54 -11.01 -19.69
C ALA A 5 0.64 -11.48 -18.54
N THR A 6 0.97 -12.63 -17.91
CA THR A 6 0.14 -13.22 -16.85
C THR A 6 0.98 -13.74 -15.70
N LEU A 7 0.41 -13.77 -14.48
CA LEU A 7 1.07 -14.30 -13.29
C LEU A 7 1.07 -15.82 -13.27
N ILE A 8 -0.07 -16.46 -13.60
CA ILE A 8 -0.23 -17.90 -13.57
C ILE A 8 0.10 -18.48 -14.93
N GLY A 9 1.03 -19.44 -14.95
CA GLY A 9 1.43 -20.16 -16.15
C GLY A 9 0.41 -21.17 -16.64
N ALA A 10 0.65 -21.73 -17.83
CA ALA A 10 -0.20 -22.79 -18.41
C ALA A 10 -0.22 -24.08 -17.57
N ASP A 11 0.76 -24.28 -16.71
CA ASP A 11 0.86 -25.38 -15.73
C ASP A 11 -0.01 -25.15 -14.47
N GLY A 12 -0.68 -24.01 -14.40
CA GLY A 12 -1.50 -23.62 -13.24
C GLY A 12 -0.69 -23.15 -12.04
N GLN A 13 0.62 -22.86 -12.19
CA GLN A 13 1.47 -22.41 -11.11
C GLN A 13 1.72 -20.90 -11.19
N ALA A 14 1.86 -20.27 -10.01
CA ALA A 14 2.24 -18.87 -9.92
C ALA A 14 3.74 -18.71 -10.22
N ALA A 15 4.10 -17.67 -10.96
CA ALA A 15 5.47 -17.28 -11.13
C ALA A 15 5.93 -16.49 -9.90
N PHE A 16 6.73 -17.14 -9.06
CA PHE A 16 7.31 -16.50 -7.89
C PHE A 16 8.57 -15.69 -8.24
N GLY A 17 8.82 -14.61 -7.51
CA GLY A 17 10.00 -13.78 -7.65
C GLY A 17 9.69 -12.31 -7.87
N LEU A 18 10.72 -11.57 -8.27
CA LEU A 18 10.67 -10.15 -8.63
C LEU A 18 10.38 -9.98 -10.12
N PHE A 19 9.61 -8.96 -10.48
CA PHE A 19 9.29 -8.61 -11.85
C PHE A 19 9.77 -7.19 -12.14
N GLU A 20 10.69 -7.03 -13.07
CA GLU A 20 11.29 -5.72 -13.39
C GLU A 20 10.27 -4.65 -13.79
N HIS A 21 9.23 -5.04 -14.53
CA HIS A 21 8.20 -4.12 -15.04
C HIS A 21 6.78 -4.49 -14.60
N GLY A 22 6.66 -5.32 -13.57
CA GLY A 22 5.37 -5.85 -13.12
C GLY A 22 4.78 -6.88 -14.11
N ILE A 23 3.48 -7.12 -13.97
CA ILE A 23 2.71 -8.02 -14.86
C ILE A 23 1.54 -7.27 -15.48
N GLU A 24 1.05 -7.76 -16.64
CA GLU A 24 -0.12 -7.13 -17.30
C GLU A 24 -1.43 -7.53 -16.62
N CYS A 25 -1.55 -8.80 -16.20
CA CYS A 25 -2.78 -9.32 -15.61
C CYS A 25 -2.53 -10.41 -14.56
N VAL A 26 -3.21 -10.31 -13.42
CA VAL A 26 -3.29 -11.35 -12.38
C VAL A 26 -4.42 -12.32 -12.72
N ASN A 27 -4.15 -13.34 -13.51
CA ASN A 27 -5.12 -14.36 -13.95
C ASN A 27 -5.39 -15.43 -12.88
N PHE A 28 -5.86 -15.04 -11.69
CA PHE A 28 -5.95 -15.87 -10.49
C PHE A 28 -6.79 -17.14 -10.66
N GLN A 29 -7.79 -17.14 -11.56
CA GLN A 29 -8.65 -18.30 -11.83
C GLN A 29 -7.90 -19.48 -12.46
N ASP A 30 -6.78 -19.20 -13.14
CA ASP A 30 -5.96 -20.23 -13.79
C ASP A 30 -5.07 -20.99 -12.79
N TYR A 31 -4.90 -20.47 -11.56
CA TYR A 31 -4.11 -21.11 -10.52
C TYR A 31 -4.72 -22.46 -10.09
N ASP A 32 -3.92 -23.54 -10.00
CA ASP A 32 -4.34 -24.87 -9.50
C ASP A 32 -4.46 -24.83 -7.96
N LEU A 33 -5.40 -24.03 -7.46
CA LEU A 33 -5.65 -23.92 -6.03
C LEU A 33 -6.25 -25.20 -5.47
N ARG A 34 -5.62 -25.73 -4.43
CA ARG A 34 -6.04 -26.96 -3.75
C ARG A 34 -6.30 -26.72 -2.27
N SER A 35 -7.02 -27.64 -1.64
CA SER A 35 -7.11 -27.72 -0.18
C SER A 35 -5.79 -28.26 0.40
N PRO A 36 -5.53 -28.15 1.71
CA PRO A 36 -4.36 -28.75 2.35
C PRO A 36 -4.27 -30.29 2.16
N MET A 37 -5.37 -30.94 1.76
CA MET A 37 -5.45 -32.38 1.44
C MET A 37 -5.53 -32.61 -0.09
N ASP A 38 -4.88 -31.78 -0.89
CA ASP A 38 -4.68 -31.86 -2.35
C ASP A 38 -5.95 -31.85 -3.22
N ARG A 39 -7.13 -31.63 -2.64
CA ARG A 39 -8.37 -31.50 -3.40
C ARG A 39 -8.41 -30.21 -4.20
N LYS A 40 -8.56 -30.27 -5.52
CA LYS A 40 -8.76 -29.10 -6.39
C LYS A 40 -10.00 -28.30 -6.00
N LEU A 41 -9.87 -26.99 -5.98
CA LEU A 41 -10.96 -26.06 -5.72
C LEU A 41 -11.53 -25.53 -7.04
N GLY A 42 -12.86 -25.50 -7.13
CA GLY A 42 -13.57 -24.96 -8.30
C GLY A 42 -13.57 -23.42 -8.35
N ALA A 43 -14.02 -22.88 -9.48
CA ALA A 43 -13.99 -21.44 -9.77
C ALA A 43 -14.67 -20.58 -8.69
N LEU A 44 -15.80 -21.03 -8.14
CA LEU A 44 -16.52 -20.31 -7.09
C LEU A 44 -15.71 -20.23 -5.79
N ALA A 45 -15.07 -21.33 -5.38
CA ALA A 45 -14.21 -21.35 -4.19
C ALA A 45 -12.95 -20.49 -4.40
N LYS A 46 -12.36 -20.54 -5.61
CA LYS A 46 -11.26 -19.64 -5.99
C LYS A 46 -11.67 -18.18 -5.88
N HIS A 47 -12.86 -17.83 -6.39
CA HIS A 47 -13.36 -16.46 -6.33
C HIS A 47 -13.45 -15.95 -4.89
N PHE A 48 -14.09 -16.71 -3.98
CA PHE A 48 -14.30 -16.26 -2.59
C PHE A 48 -13.06 -16.32 -1.70
N LYS A 49 -12.01 -17.02 -2.13
CA LYS A 49 -10.70 -17.03 -1.42
C LYS A 49 -9.72 -15.97 -1.92
N PHE A 50 -10.03 -15.31 -3.03
CA PHE A 50 -9.16 -14.32 -3.63
C PHE A 50 -9.43 -12.93 -3.06
N ASN A 51 -8.43 -12.34 -2.45
CA ASN A 51 -8.48 -11.02 -1.84
C ASN A 51 -7.69 -10.02 -2.65
N GLN A 52 -8.17 -8.77 -2.68
CA GLN A 52 -7.50 -7.66 -3.35
C GLN A 52 -7.59 -6.40 -2.50
N PHE A 53 -6.55 -5.58 -2.55
CA PHE A 53 -6.65 -4.21 -2.08
C PHE A 53 -5.79 -3.27 -2.92
N GLN A 54 -6.17 -2.01 -2.91
CA GLN A 54 -5.39 -0.92 -3.44
C GLN A 54 -5.41 0.24 -2.45
N PHE A 55 -4.21 0.75 -2.15
CA PHE A 55 -4.02 1.90 -1.28
C PHE A 55 -3.22 2.97 -2.02
N ILE A 56 -3.59 4.23 -1.81
CA ILE A 56 -2.84 5.41 -2.24
C ILE A 56 -2.65 6.29 -1.02
N ALA A 57 -1.41 6.72 -0.81
CA ALA A 57 -1.10 7.81 0.10
C ALA A 57 -0.63 9.03 -0.69
N LEU A 58 -1.05 10.21 -0.23
CA LEU A 58 -0.55 11.52 -0.64
C LEU A 58 0.13 12.14 0.57
N VAL A 59 1.40 12.47 0.47
CA VAL A 59 2.23 12.88 1.60
C VAL A 59 2.92 14.19 1.32
N SER A 60 2.73 15.15 2.21
CA SER A 60 3.49 16.38 2.29
C SER A 60 3.64 16.79 3.77
N PRO A 61 4.54 17.75 4.11
CA PRO A 61 4.62 18.28 5.46
C PRO A 61 3.36 19.03 5.93
N GLN A 62 2.43 19.34 5.05
CA GLN A 62 1.21 20.09 5.34
C GLN A 62 -0.05 19.22 5.35
N LEU A 63 -0.04 18.10 4.59
CA LEU A 63 -1.21 17.24 4.44
C LEU A 63 -0.78 15.80 4.19
N ILE A 64 -1.39 14.87 4.90
CA ILE A 64 -1.31 13.44 4.65
C ILE A 64 -2.71 12.92 4.34
N VAL A 65 -2.86 12.23 3.23
CA VAL A 65 -4.11 11.58 2.82
C VAL A 65 -3.85 10.11 2.58
N GLY A 66 -4.74 9.25 3.08
CA GLY A 66 -4.76 7.84 2.72
C GLY A 66 -6.11 7.42 2.18
N VAL A 67 -6.10 6.70 1.07
CA VAL A 67 -7.31 6.18 0.41
C VAL A 67 -7.12 4.70 0.11
N ALA A 68 -8.07 3.86 0.54
CA ALA A 68 -8.03 2.44 0.24
C ALA A 68 -9.36 1.90 -0.27
N ILE A 69 -9.26 0.90 -1.12
CA ILE A 69 -10.36 0.00 -1.52
C ILE A 69 -9.89 -1.43 -1.26
N VAL A 70 -10.67 -2.18 -0.47
CA VAL A 70 -10.39 -3.57 -0.09
C VAL A 70 -11.56 -4.44 -0.55
N ASP A 71 -11.27 -5.49 -1.29
CA ASP A 71 -12.24 -6.47 -1.77
C ASP A 71 -11.88 -7.87 -1.24
N LEU A 72 -12.61 -8.31 -0.22
CA LEU A 72 -12.52 -9.66 0.36
C LEU A 72 -13.66 -10.57 -0.14
N LYS A 73 -14.36 -10.18 -1.20
CA LYS A 73 -15.48 -10.88 -1.85
C LYS A 73 -16.74 -11.00 -0.98
N LEU A 74 -16.65 -11.53 0.22
CA LEU A 74 -17.77 -11.59 1.18
C LEU A 74 -18.07 -10.24 1.82
N VAL A 75 -17.07 -9.39 1.92
CA VAL A 75 -17.15 -8.02 2.40
C VAL A 75 -16.17 -7.16 1.63
N SER A 76 -16.53 -5.92 1.39
CA SER A 76 -15.56 -4.91 0.95
C SER A 76 -15.54 -3.75 1.93
N LYS A 77 -14.40 -3.11 1.98
CA LYS A 77 -14.17 -1.92 2.78
C LYS A 77 -13.51 -0.85 1.93
N ALA A 78 -13.87 0.40 2.16
CA ALA A 78 -13.12 1.54 1.67
C ALA A 78 -12.97 2.56 2.79
N PHE A 79 -11.86 3.27 2.78
CA PHE A 79 -11.66 4.38 3.70
C PHE A 79 -10.91 5.52 3.02
N VAL A 80 -11.16 6.72 3.54
CA VAL A 80 -10.42 7.94 3.24
C VAL A 80 -10.11 8.59 4.57
N TYR A 81 -8.87 8.98 4.79
CA TYR A 81 -8.50 9.82 5.92
C TYR A 81 -7.63 10.99 5.47
N LEU A 82 -7.73 12.08 6.23
CA LEU A 82 -6.93 13.27 6.07
C LEU A 82 -6.30 13.62 7.41
N TYR A 83 -5.04 14.00 7.40
CA TYR A 83 -4.31 14.45 8.58
C TYR A 83 -3.50 15.70 8.22
N GLU A 84 -3.67 16.76 9.00
CA GLU A 84 -2.93 18.03 8.87
C GLU A 84 -1.84 18.09 9.95
N PRO A 85 -0.55 17.88 9.60
CA PRO A 85 0.53 17.81 10.58
C PRO A 85 0.66 19.01 11.51
N LEU A 86 0.40 20.23 11.02
CA LEU A 86 0.57 21.47 11.80
C LEU A 86 -0.46 21.63 12.92
N THR A 87 -1.68 21.17 12.69
CA THR A 87 -2.81 21.35 13.63
C THR A 87 -3.18 20.05 14.32
N GLU A 88 -2.58 18.94 13.90
CA GLU A 88 -2.93 17.57 14.30
C GLU A 88 -4.40 17.22 13.98
N ALA A 89 -5.05 18.01 13.11
CA ALA A 89 -6.43 17.74 12.69
C ALA A 89 -6.48 16.42 11.91
N PHE A 90 -7.42 15.57 12.30
CA PHE A 90 -7.61 14.25 11.69
C PHE A 90 -9.09 14.00 11.41
N GLU A 91 -9.39 13.54 10.22
CA GLU A 91 -10.73 13.10 9.84
C GLU A 91 -10.66 11.79 9.06
N GLU A 92 -11.56 10.85 9.37
CA GLU A 92 -11.65 9.55 8.70
C GLU A 92 -13.08 9.23 8.27
N PHE A 93 -13.22 8.71 7.07
CA PHE A 93 -14.44 8.15 6.50
C PHE A 93 -14.19 6.68 6.17
N SER A 94 -14.96 5.79 6.79
CA SER A 94 -14.84 4.35 6.58
C SER A 94 -16.20 3.77 6.17
N PHE A 95 -16.16 2.88 5.17
CA PHE A 95 -17.35 2.29 4.56
C PHE A 95 -17.15 0.78 4.47
N ILE A 96 -18.20 0.02 4.80
CA ILE A 96 -18.23 -1.43 4.70
C ILE A 96 -19.44 -1.84 3.88
N GLN A 97 -19.28 -2.79 2.96
CA GLN A 97 -20.36 -3.34 2.17
C GLN A 97 -20.33 -4.88 2.16
N PRO A 98 -21.49 -5.53 2.39
CA PRO A 98 -21.58 -6.97 2.22
C PRO A 98 -21.49 -7.37 0.74
N LEU A 99 -20.88 -8.54 0.48
CA LEU A 99 -20.75 -9.15 -0.84
C LEU A 99 -20.07 -8.25 -1.88
N ALA A 100 -19.15 -7.38 -1.45
CA ALA A 100 -18.42 -6.44 -2.29
C ALA A 100 -19.31 -5.66 -3.30
N ARG A 101 -20.58 -5.37 -2.91
CA ARG A 101 -21.52 -4.64 -3.78
C ARG A 101 -20.93 -3.27 -4.15
N LYS A 102 -21.01 -2.91 -5.45
CA LYS A 102 -20.45 -1.65 -5.99
C LYS A 102 -18.96 -1.46 -5.64
N THR A 103 -18.23 -2.55 -5.50
CA THR A 103 -16.79 -2.57 -5.33
C THR A 103 -16.18 -3.43 -6.43
N SER A 104 -15.12 -2.94 -7.05
CA SER A 104 -14.34 -3.71 -8.03
C SER A 104 -12.90 -3.25 -8.01
N ILE A 105 -11.97 -4.19 -8.21
CA ILE A 105 -10.55 -3.91 -8.47
C ILE A 105 -10.18 -4.78 -9.68
N ASP A 106 -9.79 -4.14 -10.77
CA ASP A 106 -9.34 -4.83 -11.97
C ASP A 106 -8.05 -5.60 -11.71
N LEU A 107 -7.88 -6.71 -12.43
CA LEU A 107 -6.71 -7.59 -12.31
C LEU A 107 -5.45 -7.06 -13.03
N LYS A 108 -5.47 -5.82 -13.47
CA LYS A 108 -4.40 -5.16 -14.22
C LYS A 108 -3.85 -3.97 -13.41
N PRO A 109 -2.73 -4.13 -12.70
CA PRO A 109 -2.23 -3.11 -11.77
C PRO A 109 -1.96 -1.75 -12.40
N ASP A 110 -1.45 -1.72 -13.64
CA ASP A 110 -1.03 -0.49 -14.33
C ASP A 110 -1.95 -0.06 -15.47
N ASN A 111 -3.02 -0.81 -15.71
CA ASN A 111 -3.94 -0.51 -16.81
C ASN A 111 -5.35 -0.99 -16.47
N GLY A 112 -5.82 -0.60 -15.30
CA GLY A 112 -7.10 -1.03 -14.74
C GLY A 112 -7.70 0.01 -13.81
N ARG A 113 -8.86 -0.31 -13.29
CA ARG A 113 -9.64 0.55 -12.40
C ARG A 113 -9.98 -0.17 -11.10
N ALA A 114 -9.84 0.55 -9.98
CA ALA A 114 -10.49 0.21 -8.73
C ALA A 114 -11.61 1.20 -8.45
N TYR A 115 -12.76 0.70 -8.00
CA TYR A 115 -13.95 1.50 -7.76
C TYR A 115 -14.69 1.04 -6.52
N PHE A 116 -15.19 2.00 -5.76
CA PHE A 116 -16.08 1.79 -4.63
C PHE A 116 -17.17 2.85 -4.61
N ALA A 117 -18.43 2.45 -4.29
CA ALA A 117 -19.51 3.39 -4.06
C ALA A 117 -20.42 2.96 -2.92
N SER A 118 -20.79 3.90 -2.06
CA SER A 118 -21.75 3.72 -0.97
C SER A 118 -22.63 4.97 -0.82
N GLY A 119 -23.91 4.87 -1.20
CA GLY A 119 -24.79 6.02 -1.30
C GLY A 119 -24.25 7.07 -2.29
N LYS A 120 -23.95 8.26 -1.78
CA LYS A 120 -23.35 9.37 -2.55
C LYS A 120 -21.81 9.40 -2.44
N ASN A 121 -21.21 8.47 -1.67
CA ASN A 121 -19.76 8.41 -1.54
C ASN A 121 -19.19 7.56 -2.65
N THR A 122 -18.16 8.05 -3.35
CA THR A 122 -17.49 7.34 -4.42
C THR A 122 -15.98 7.50 -4.30
N ILE A 123 -15.26 6.41 -4.61
CA ILE A 123 -13.81 6.38 -4.73
C ILE A 123 -13.49 5.67 -6.05
N SER A 124 -12.68 6.26 -6.89
CA SER A 124 -12.19 5.68 -8.14
C SER A 124 -10.69 5.88 -8.25
N ILE A 125 -9.98 4.80 -8.57
CA ILE A 125 -8.55 4.81 -8.88
C ILE A 125 -8.41 4.21 -10.27
N GLU A 126 -7.90 4.95 -11.22
CA GLU A 126 -7.74 4.49 -12.61
C GLU A 126 -6.28 4.62 -13.03
N ALA A 127 -5.66 3.50 -13.41
CA ALA A 127 -4.29 3.45 -13.92
C ALA A 127 -4.33 3.25 -15.44
N LYS A 128 -3.59 4.08 -16.17
CA LYS A 128 -3.46 3.98 -17.61
C LYS A 128 -2.22 4.70 -18.13
N ALA A 129 -1.46 4.02 -18.97
CA ALA A 129 -0.31 4.60 -19.67
C ALA A 129 0.70 5.33 -18.74
N GLY A 130 1.03 4.72 -17.58
CA GLY A 130 1.98 5.27 -16.62
C GLY A 130 1.43 6.44 -15.78
N ARG A 131 0.12 6.67 -15.82
CA ARG A 131 -0.56 7.66 -14.97
C ARG A 131 -1.63 7.00 -14.14
N ARG A 132 -1.80 7.47 -12.92
CA ARG A 132 -2.85 7.00 -12.01
C ARG A 132 -3.68 8.19 -11.55
N HIS A 133 -4.98 8.09 -11.75
CA HIS A 133 -5.95 9.12 -11.36
C HIS A 133 -6.74 8.64 -10.15
N LEU A 134 -6.68 9.39 -9.06
CA LEU A 134 -7.52 9.22 -7.89
C LEU A 134 -8.63 10.25 -7.91
N THR A 135 -9.87 9.78 -7.77
CA THR A 135 -11.05 10.64 -7.60
C THR A 135 -11.84 10.17 -6.39
N VAL A 136 -12.02 11.05 -5.43
CA VAL A 136 -12.87 10.83 -4.25
C VAL A 136 -13.94 11.91 -4.22
N ALA A 137 -15.18 11.51 -4.01
CA ALA A 137 -16.29 12.43 -3.73
C ALA A 137 -17.10 11.88 -2.57
N LEU A 138 -17.12 12.58 -1.44
CA LEU A 138 -17.84 12.19 -0.25
C LEU A 138 -19.03 13.10 0.03
N ARG A 139 -20.07 12.52 0.62
CA ARG A 139 -21.27 13.28 1.02
C ARG A 139 -20.97 14.41 2.03
N SER A 140 -19.89 14.28 2.78
CA SER A 140 -19.40 15.31 3.72
C SER A 140 -18.95 16.59 3.04
N GLY A 141 -18.69 16.57 1.73
CA GLY A 141 -18.06 17.66 0.99
C GLY A 141 -16.58 17.44 0.71
N VAL A 142 -15.94 16.45 1.34
CA VAL A 142 -14.55 16.08 1.01
C VAL A 142 -14.48 15.60 -0.41
N SER A 143 -13.55 16.16 -1.18
CA SER A 143 -13.29 15.77 -2.56
C SER A 143 -11.79 15.75 -2.82
N ILE A 144 -11.32 14.76 -3.55
CA ILE A 144 -9.92 14.59 -3.93
C ILE A 144 -9.88 14.32 -5.43
N ILE A 145 -9.09 15.09 -6.14
CA ILE A 145 -8.71 14.81 -7.53
C ILE A 145 -7.19 14.85 -7.58
N ALA A 146 -6.57 13.71 -7.83
CA ALA A 146 -5.12 13.63 -7.90
C ALA A 146 -4.68 12.83 -9.12
N GLU A 147 -3.65 13.32 -9.78
CA GLU A 147 -2.94 12.61 -10.85
C GLU A 147 -1.52 12.31 -10.37
N LEU A 148 -1.16 11.04 -10.41
CA LEU A 148 0.15 10.50 -10.05
C LEU A 148 0.90 10.15 -11.35
N ASP A 149 2.11 10.64 -11.52
CA ASP A 149 2.94 10.35 -12.70
C ASP A 149 3.93 9.21 -12.42
N GLU A 150 3.52 7.99 -12.79
CA GLU A 150 4.32 6.77 -12.65
C GLU A 150 5.13 6.44 -13.94
N SER A 151 5.12 7.32 -14.94
CA SER A 151 5.65 7.04 -16.30
C SER A 151 7.14 6.72 -16.34
N HIS A 152 7.90 7.21 -15.38
CA HIS A 152 9.36 7.02 -15.27
C HIS A 152 9.76 6.12 -14.09
N SER A 153 8.84 5.83 -13.19
CA SER A 153 9.14 5.10 -11.96
C SER A 153 9.17 3.58 -12.17
N SER A 154 10.13 2.92 -11.54
CA SER A 154 10.22 1.46 -11.53
C SER A 154 9.46 0.90 -10.33
N PRO A 155 8.39 0.11 -10.52
CA PRO A 155 7.64 -0.45 -9.41
C PRO A 155 8.39 -1.57 -8.71
N LEU A 156 8.23 -1.70 -7.40
CA LEU A 156 8.48 -2.95 -6.70
C LEU A 156 7.34 -3.90 -7.06
N ALA A 157 7.58 -4.85 -7.93
CA ALA A 157 6.61 -5.85 -8.32
C ALA A 157 7.12 -7.25 -7.98
N MET A 158 6.34 -8.03 -7.22
CA MET A 158 6.77 -9.35 -6.79
C MET A 158 5.60 -10.28 -6.51
N CYS A 159 5.86 -11.57 -6.63
CA CYS A 159 4.97 -12.63 -6.15
C CYS A 159 5.70 -13.51 -5.14
N SER A 160 5.13 -13.68 -3.98
CA SER A 160 5.64 -14.53 -2.91
C SER A 160 4.63 -15.59 -2.49
N ARG A 161 5.11 -16.68 -1.85
CA ARG A 161 4.23 -17.67 -1.24
C ARG A 161 3.51 -17.06 -0.03
N ALA A 162 2.23 -17.40 0.14
CA ALA A 162 1.43 -17.01 1.28
C ALA A 162 0.80 -18.26 1.91
N GLY A 163 1.37 -18.72 3.01
CA GLY A 163 0.98 -19.98 3.62
C GLY A 163 1.30 -21.20 2.75
N TYR A 164 0.63 -22.33 2.99
CA TYR A 164 0.94 -23.62 2.36
C TYR A 164 0.58 -23.66 0.87
N GLN A 165 -0.54 -23.03 0.46
CA GLN A 165 -1.07 -23.15 -0.90
C GLN A 165 -1.39 -21.81 -1.57
N GLY A 166 -1.19 -20.72 -0.86
CA GLY A 166 -1.47 -19.39 -1.38
C GLY A 166 -0.26 -18.70 -2.01
N TRP A 167 -0.54 -17.57 -2.57
CA TRP A 167 0.45 -16.63 -3.07
C TRP A 167 -0.11 -15.21 -2.94
N VAL A 168 0.79 -14.25 -2.91
CA VAL A 168 0.46 -12.82 -2.96
C VAL A 168 1.31 -12.17 -4.02
N TYR A 169 0.67 -11.50 -4.96
CA TYR A 169 1.32 -10.55 -5.85
C TYR A 169 1.11 -9.15 -5.30
N THR A 170 2.17 -8.40 -5.16
CA THR A 170 2.15 -6.99 -4.77
C THR A 170 2.91 -6.15 -5.78
N GLN A 171 2.40 -4.95 -6.04
CA GLN A 171 3.05 -3.94 -6.85
C GLN A 171 2.95 -2.60 -6.14
N LYS A 172 4.11 -2.05 -5.80
CA LYS A 172 4.22 -0.83 -5.00
C LYS A 172 5.10 0.19 -5.70
N ASN A 173 4.83 1.44 -5.39
CA ASN A 173 5.62 2.56 -5.86
C ASN A 173 5.56 3.70 -4.84
N ALA A 174 6.64 4.49 -4.71
CA ALA A 174 6.70 5.60 -3.77
C ALA A 174 7.46 6.78 -4.37
N ALA A 175 7.37 7.94 -3.71
CA ALA A 175 7.92 9.22 -4.17
C ALA A 175 7.44 9.65 -5.57
N ILE A 176 6.20 9.28 -5.92
CA ILE A 176 5.59 9.57 -7.21
C ILE A 176 5.18 11.05 -7.25
N PRO A 177 5.58 11.83 -8.28
CA PRO A 177 5.07 13.18 -8.47
C PRO A 177 3.54 13.21 -8.54
N CYS A 178 2.93 14.13 -7.79
CA CYS A 178 1.49 14.23 -7.67
C CYS A 178 1.02 15.66 -7.90
N ARG A 179 -0.08 15.82 -8.63
CA ARG A 179 -0.78 17.10 -8.85
C ARG A 179 -2.28 16.95 -8.72
N GLY A 180 -2.97 18.04 -8.46
CA GLY A 180 -4.42 18.06 -8.29
C GLY A 180 -4.83 18.83 -7.07
N SER A 181 -5.99 18.52 -6.51
CA SER A 181 -6.53 19.26 -5.38
C SER A 181 -7.27 18.37 -4.37
N VAL A 182 -7.26 18.83 -3.14
CA VAL A 182 -8.06 18.29 -2.04
C VAL A 182 -8.95 19.39 -1.49
N VAL A 183 -10.26 19.15 -1.50
CA VAL A 183 -11.23 19.98 -0.76
C VAL A 183 -11.54 19.27 0.55
N TRP A 184 -11.23 19.95 1.66
CA TRP A 184 -11.49 19.48 3.00
C TRP A 184 -11.94 20.64 3.88
N GLU A 185 -13.12 20.53 4.48
CA GLU A 185 -13.79 21.66 5.11
C GLU A 185 -13.92 22.85 4.12
N ASP A 186 -13.51 24.04 4.55
CA ASP A 186 -13.51 25.25 3.70
C ASP A 186 -12.18 25.46 2.93
N LYS A 187 -11.25 24.50 3.01
CA LYS A 187 -9.93 24.58 2.36
C LYS A 187 -9.97 23.91 1.00
N ASN A 188 -9.34 24.56 0.02
CA ASN A 188 -9.02 23.95 -1.28
C ASN A 188 -7.48 23.93 -1.42
N ILE A 189 -6.90 22.75 -1.26
CA ILE A 189 -5.46 22.55 -1.16
C ILE A 189 -4.94 22.09 -2.51
N ASP A 190 -4.03 22.84 -3.11
CA ASP A 190 -3.31 22.44 -4.33
C ASP A 190 -2.14 21.52 -3.95
N LEU A 191 -2.20 20.28 -4.42
CA LEU A 191 -1.22 19.24 -4.10
C LEU A 191 0.18 19.56 -4.64
N ALA A 192 0.28 20.20 -5.81
CA ALA A 192 1.56 20.59 -6.37
C ALA A 192 2.19 21.74 -5.60
N ALA A 193 1.37 22.72 -5.16
CA ALA A 193 1.84 23.87 -4.40
C ALA A 193 2.43 23.49 -3.02
N ILE A 194 1.97 22.38 -2.44
CA ILE A 194 2.50 21.85 -1.17
C ILE A 194 3.52 20.70 -1.36
N ASN A 195 4.06 20.55 -2.57
CA ASN A 195 5.06 19.53 -2.92
C ASN A 195 4.66 18.11 -2.50
N THR A 196 3.41 17.72 -2.77
CA THR A 196 2.90 16.40 -2.43
C THR A 196 3.54 15.32 -3.31
N LEU A 197 4.00 14.27 -2.66
CA LEU A 197 4.40 13.03 -3.32
C LEU A 197 3.43 11.91 -2.96
N ALA A 198 3.25 10.96 -3.87
CA ALA A 198 2.35 9.85 -3.65
C ALA A 198 3.08 8.51 -3.48
N SER A 199 2.41 7.58 -2.81
CA SER A 199 2.74 6.16 -2.85
C SER A 199 1.52 5.33 -3.22
N VAL A 200 1.78 4.19 -3.86
CA VAL A 200 0.77 3.24 -4.32
C VAL A 200 1.11 1.86 -3.81
N ASP A 201 0.11 1.16 -3.29
CA ASP A 201 0.16 -0.27 -2.99
C ASP A 201 -1.03 -0.98 -3.65
N TRP A 202 -0.74 -1.85 -4.61
CA TRP A 202 -1.71 -2.73 -5.23
C TRP A 202 -1.34 -4.17 -4.90
N THR A 203 -2.22 -4.89 -4.22
CA THR A 203 -1.95 -6.26 -3.77
C THR A 203 -3.14 -7.16 -4.02
N ALA A 204 -2.88 -8.38 -4.49
CA ALA A 204 -3.89 -9.39 -4.71
C ALA A 204 -3.33 -10.81 -4.53
N GLY A 205 -4.17 -11.74 -4.06
CA GLY A 205 -3.74 -13.12 -3.92
C GLY A 205 -4.67 -14.01 -3.10
N TYR A 206 -4.23 -15.24 -2.94
CA TYR A 206 -4.78 -16.21 -1.99
C TYR A 206 -4.00 -16.09 -0.68
N MET A 207 -4.37 -15.08 0.11
CA MET A 207 -3.67 -14.70 1.34
C MET A 207 -3.92 -15.68 2.47
N ARG A 208 -3.09 -15.63 3.52
CA ARG A 208 -3.33 -16.38 4.77
C ARG A 208 -4.62 -15.90 5.42
N GLY A 209 -5.38 -16.79 6.03
CA GLY A 209 -6.58 -16.43 6.79
C GLY A 209 -6.29 -15.66 8.08
N GLU A 210 -5.06 -15.73 8.57
CA GLU A 210 -4.54 -14.93 9.68
C GLU A 210 -3.14 -14.44 9.31
N THR A 211 -2.90 -13.15 9.51
CA THR A 211 -1.62 -12.51 9.21
C THR A 211 -1.40 -11.32 10.15
N PHE A 212 -0.13 -10.96 10.32
CA PHE A 212 0.25 -9.74 11.01
C PHE A 212 1.40 -9.09 10.24
N TRP A 213 1.57 -7.78 10.38
CA TRP A 213 2.72 -7.09 9.81
C TRP A 213 3.05 -5.81 10.54
N ASN A 214 4.31 -5.42 10.40
CA ASN A 214 4.74 -4.06 10.57
C ASN A 214 5.06 -3.48 9.19
N TRP A 215 4.70 -2.23 8.98
CA TRP A 215 4.91 -1.54 7.71
C TRP A 215 5.39 -0.12 7.96
N GLY A 216 6.36 0.32 7.16
CA GLY A 216 6.83 1.69 7.11
C GLY A 216 6.80 2.20 5.67
N SER A 217 6.25 3.39 5.45
CA SER A 217 6.22 4.03 4.14
C SER A 217 6.45 5.53 4.25
N MET A 218 7.23 6.05 3.33
CA MET A 218 7.59 7.45 3.28
C MET A 218 7.68 7.91 1.81
N SER A 219 7.29 9.15 1.55
CA SER A 219 7.52 9.83 0.28
C SER A 219 7.88 11.28 0.58
N ALA A 220 9.10 11.69 0.28
CA ALA A 220 9.63 12.99 0.64
C ALA A 220 10.54 13.60 -0.43
N SER A 221 10.59 14.92 -0.48
CA SER A 221 11.61 15.67 -1.23
C SER A 221 12.77 15.97 -0.29
N LEU A 222 13.97 15.57 -0.68
CA LEU A 222 15.20 15.83 0.06
C LEU A 222 15.65 17.29 -0.10
N LYS A 223 16.54 17.76 0.77
CA LYS A 223 17.10 19.10 0.71
C LYS A 223 17.88 19.41 -0.57
N ASP A 224 18.44 18.37 -1.20
CA ASP A 224 19.17 18.47 -2.47
C ASP A 224 18.24 18.43 -3.71
N GLY A 225 16.93 18.32 -3.51
CA GLY A 225 15.91 18.31 -4.55
C GLY A 225 15.56 16.92 -5.08
N ARG A 226 16.27 15.86 -4.68
CA ARG A 226 15.91 14.49 -5.04
C ARG A 226 14.64 14.04 -4.31
N ARG A 227 13.91 13.11 -4.92
CA ARG A 227 12.76 12.46 -4.30
C ARG A 227 13.19 11.15 -3.64
N LEU A 228 12.75 10.94 -2.42
CA LEU A 228 13.01 9.72 -1.67
C LEU A 228 11.70 9.04 -1.31
N GLY A 229 11.54 7.81 -1.79
CA GLY A 229 10.45 6.92 -1.43
C GLY A 229 10.94 5.71 -0.63
N MET A 230 10.09 5.18 0.24
CA MET A 230 10.39 4.01 1.03
C MET A 230 9.15 3.14 1.21
N ASN A 231 9.34 1.83 1.10
CA ASN A 231 8.41 0.81 1.53
C ASN A 231 9.18 -0.28 2.28
N LEU A 232 8.89 -0.44 3.56
CA LEU A 232 9.46 -1.46 4.42
C LEU A 232 8.33 -2.28 5.03
N ALA A 233 8.47 -3.60 5.04
CA ALA A 233 7.49 -4.52 5.63
C ALA A 233 8.17 -5.70 6.31
N ALA A 234 7.62 -6.15 7.43
CA ALA A 234 7.98 -7.38 8.11
C ALA A 234 6.73 -8.14 8.52
N GLY A 235 6.76 -9.47 8.49
CA GLY A 235 5.67 -10.35 8.92
C GLY A 235 4.63 -10.68 7.86
N VAL A 236 4.51 -9.89 6.79
CA VAL A 236 3.46 -10.08 5.75
C VAL A 236 3.66 -11.37 4.96
N ASN A 237 4.84 -11.56 4.40
CA ASN A 237 5.19 -12.68 3.53
C ASN A 237 6.62 -13.13 3.81
N GLU A 238 6.78 -14.06 4.71
CA GLU A 238 8.09 -14.49 5.25
C GLU A 238 8.81 -15.51 4.35
N THR A 239 8.60 -15.53 3.05
CA THR A 239 8.99 -16.67 2.24
C THR A 239 9.91 -16.34 1.07
N GLY A 240 11.08 -15.81 1.37
CA GLY A 240 12.19 -15.77 0.41
C GLY A 240 12.36 -14.46 -0.36
N PHE A 241 11.37 -13.58 -0.38
CA PHE A 241 11.48 -12.24 -0.96
C PHE A 241 10.90 -11.21 -0.01
N THR A 242 11.60 -10.09 0.19
CA THR A 242 11.11 -8.98 1.01
C THR A 242 10.33 -7.98 0.16
N GLU A 243 9.32 -7.35 0.73
CA GLU A 243 8.61 -6.22 0.13
C GLU A 243 9.33 -4.88 0.41
N ASN A 244 10.63 -4.92 0.69
CA ASN A 244 11.42 -3.77 1.10
C ASN A 244 12.12 -3.13 -0.09
N ALA A 245 11.94 -1.84 -0.25
CA ALA A 245 12.57 -1.06 -1.30
C ALA A 245 12.65 0.41 -0.93
N ILE A 246 13.65 1.07 -1.50
CA ILE A 246 13.83 2.52 -1.55
C ILE A 246 13.68 2.96 -3.00
N TRP A 247 13.09 4.10 -3.23
CA TRP A 247 13.13 4.83 -4.50
C TRP A 247 13.91 6.10 -4.30
N LEU A 248 14.97 6.28 -5.07
CA LEU A 248 15.70 7.53 -5.18
C LEU A 248 15.43 8.08 -6.57
N ASP A 249 14.66 9.15 -6.65
CA ASP A 249 13.98 9.60 -7.85
C ASP A 249 13.13 8.47 -8.47
N ASP A 250 13.47 8.03 -9.68
CA ASP A 250 12.72 6.96 -10.38
C ASP A 250 13.38 5.58 -10.26
N ARG A 251 14.53 5.50 -9.53
CA ARG A 251 15.32 4.28 -9.38
C ARG A 251 14.91 3.51 -8.14
N LEU A 252 14.48 2.27 -8.34
CA LEU A 252 14.22 1.31 -7.26
C LEU A 252 15.53 0.66 -6.77
N ILE A 253 15.69 0.61 -5.47
CA ILE A 253 16.79 -0.06 -4.75
C ILE A 253 16.14 -1.08 -3.82
N LYS A 254 16.44 -2.36 -4.02
CA LYS A 254 15.96 -3.43 -3.13
C LYS A 254 16.67 -3.34 -1.79
N VAL A 255 15.90 -3.58 -0.73
CA VAL A 255 16.38 -3.65 0.65
C VAL A 255 16.10 -5.05 1.18
N ASP A 256 17.01 -5.58 1.99
CA ASP A 256 16.88 -6.87 2.64
C ASP A 256 15.87 -6.83 3.81
N MET A 257 15.83 -7.85 4.63
CA MET A 257 14.95 -7.94 5.80
C MET A 257 15.13 -6.73 6.70
N VAL A 258 14.01 -6.23 7.21
CA VAL A 258 13.98 -5.07 8.12
C VAL A 258 13.45 -5.50 9.47
N ASN A 259 14.14 -5.08 10.53
CA ASN A 259 13.69 -5.21 11.89
C ASN A 259 12.99 -3.92 12.34
N PHE A 260 11.78 -4.05 12.89
CA PHE A 260 11.01 -2.96 13.49
C PHE A 260 11.07 -3.10 15.00
N GLN A 261 11.77 -2.20 15.67
CA GLN A 261 11.87 -2.15 17.12
C GLN A 261 11.00 -1.03 17.68
N PHE A 262 9.95 -1.38 18.39
CA PHE A 262 9.04 -0.44 19.06
C PHE A 262 8.30 -1.13 20.21
N ASN A 263 7.66 -0.35 21.07
CA ASN A 263 6.78 -0.88 22.10
C ASN A 263 5.32 -0.59 21.73
N ARG A 264 4.58 -1.63 21.25
CA ARG A 264 3.18 -1.48 20.82
C ARG A 264 2.22 -1.03 21.92
N TYR A 265 2.62 -1.13 23.18
CA TYR A 265 1.80 -0.72 24.33
C TYR A 265 2.06 0.72 24.77
N LEU A 266 3.06 1.37 24.18
CA LEU A 266 3.40 2.78 24.39
C LEU A 266 3.21 3.54 23.07
N PRO A 267 2.06 4.21 22.88
CA PRO A 267 1.69 4.83 21.58
C PRO A 267 2.71 5.82 21.05
N ASP A 268 3.39 6.55 21.95
CA ASP A 268 4.36 7.59 21.58
C ASP A 268 5.80 7.06 21.53
N SER A 269 5.97 5.73 21.61
CA SER A 269 7.29 5.12 21.51
C SER A 269 7.84 5.33 20.08
N CYS A 270 9.07 5.83 20.00
CA CYS A 270 9.80 5.86 18.75
C CYS A 270 9.98 4.45 18.20
N TRP A 271 9.93 4.32 16.88
CA TRP A 271 10.25 3.10 16.18
C TRP A 271 11.68 3.19 15.65
N HIS A 272 12.41 2.09 15.72
CA HIS A 272 13.69 1.97 15.04
C HIS A 272 13.59 0.91 13.95
N MET A 273 13.94 1.26 12.74
CA MET A 273 13.86 0.42 11.55
C MET A 273 15.24 0.25 10.96
N GLN A 274 15.76 -0.97 11.02
CA GLN A 274 17.08 -1.29 10.48
C GLN A 274 17.00 -2.46 9.51
N SER A 275 17.63 -2.33 8.34
CA SER A 275 17.77 -3.43 7.39
C SER A 275 19.02 -4.27 7.64
N ALA A 276 18.93 -5.56 7.33
CA ALA A 276 20.02 -6.51 7.53
C ALA A 276 21.25 -6.23 6.63
N ASP A 277 21.03 -5.60 5.48
CA ASP A 277 22.07 -5.19 4.54
C ASP A 277 22.71 -3.83 4.86
N GLY A 278 22.23 -3.14 5.93
CA GLY A 278 22.73 -1.85 6.35
C GLY A 278 22.38 -0.68 5.40
N ILE A 279 21.41 -0.88 4.51
CA ILE A 279 20.90 0.20 3.63
C ILE A 279 20.07 1.20 4.42
N VAL A 280 19.23 0.72 5.36
CA VAL A 280 18.31 1.53 6.12
C VAL A 280 18.67 1.53 7.62
N ASP A 281 18.82 2.72 8.19
CA ASP A 281 18.88 2.95 9.64
C ASP A 281 18.07 4.21 9.96
N LEU A 282 16.80 4.01 10.33
CA LEU A 282 15.83 5.08 10.51
C LEU A 282 15.14 5.00 11.86
N ARG A 283 14.89 6.16 12.44
CA ARG A 283 13.95 6.36 13.54
C ARG A 283 12.67 6.99 13.02
N PHE A 284 11.54 6.55 13.55
CA PHE A 284 10.25 7.14 13.28
C PHE A 284 9.64 7.64 14.59
N THR A 285 9.29 8.91 14.62
CA THR A 285 8.62 9.56 15.75
C THR A 285 7.15 9.72 15.44
N PRO A 286 6.23 9.01 16.13
CA PRO A 286 4.79 9.18 15.97
C PRO A 286 4.34 10.60 16.37
N MET A 287 3.50 11.21 15.54
CA MET A 287 2.91 12.54 15.75
C MET A 287 1.37 12.48 15.75
N GLY A 288 0.80 11.45 15.17
CA GLY A 288 -0.64 11.20 15.13
C GLY A 288 -0.92 9.74 14.81
N GLN A 289 -2.17 9.32 14.90
CA GLN A 289 -2.49 7.91 14.67
C GLN A 289 -3.93 7.72 14.22
N ARG A 290 -4.12 6.64 13.47
CA ARG A 290 -5.40 6.01 13.14
C ARG A 290 -5.45 4.63 13.77
N LYS A 291 -6.54 4.30 14.46
CA LYS A 291 -6.73 2.99 15.09
C LYS A 291 -8.05 2.37 14.69
N GLU A 292 -8.02 1.06 14.49
CA GLU A 292 -9.22 0.27 14.29
C GLU A 292 -9.11 -1.05 15.04
N LYS A 293 -10.14 -1.39 15.78
CA LYS A 293 -10.23 -2.66 16.50
C LYS A 293 -11.58 -3.31 16.20
N VAL A 294 -11.54 -4.44 15.50
CA VAL A 294 -12.71 -5.23 15.15
C VAL A 294 -12.49 -6.66 15.61
N ASN A 295 -13.48 -7.25 16.27
CA ASN A 295 -13.48 -8.66 16.59
C ASN A 295 -14.91 -9.22 16.40
N ALA A 296 -15.16 -9.75 15.21
CA ALA A 296 -16.46 -10.24 14.76
C ALA A 296 -16.32 -11.69 14.33
N PHE A 297 -16.30 -12.60 15.30
CA PHE A 297 -16.27 -14.06 15.17
C PHE A 297 -15.24 -14.60 14.16
N PHE A 298 -15.46 -14.45 12.84
CA PHE A 298 -14.55 -14.90 11.80
C PHE A 298 -13.60 -13.80 11.30
N VAL A 299 -13.91 -12.55 11.55
CA VAL A 299 -13.12 -11.41 11.12
C VAL A 299 -12.58 -10.68 12.34
N ALA A 300 -11.28 -10.49 12.40
CA ALA A 300 -10.64 -9.69 13.43
C ALA A 300 -9.61 -8.76 12.80
N SER A 301 -9.52 -7.55 13.32
CA SER A 301 -8.49 -6.58 12.98
C SER A 301 -8.06 -5.84 14.23
N ASN A 302 -6.76 -5.76 14.48
CA ASN A 302 -6.18 -4.86 15.46
C ASN A 302 -5.12 -4.04 14.72
N PHE A 303 -5.52 -2.85 14.33
CA PHE A 303 -4.80 -1.98 13.43
C PHE A 303 -4.43 -0.68 14.11
N THR A 304 -3.17 -0.29 14.00
CA THR A 304 -2.70 1.04 14.32
C THR A 304 -1.77 1.51 13.22
N GLN A 305 -2.08 2.64 12.60
CA GLN A 305 -1.20 3.36 11.68
C GLN A 305 -0.85 4.70 12.33
N HIS A 306 0.44 4.92 12.53
CA HIS A 306 0.96 6.18 13.02
C HIS A 306 1.35 7.07 11.85
N PHE A 307 1.03 8.34 11.93
CA PHE A 307 1.58 9.41 11.09
C PHE A 307 2.76 10.01 11.85
N GLY A 308 3.83 10.34 11.17
CA GLY A 308 4.99 10.87 11.86
C GLY A 308 6.17 11.14 10.95
N VAL A 309 7.29 11.35 11.58
CA VAL A 309 8.51 11.82 10.94
C VAL A 309 9.60 10.76 11.01
N PHE A 310 10.23 10.50 9.88
CA PHE A 310 11.42 9.68 9.76
C PHE A 310 12.68 10.55 9.83
N GLU A 311 13.67 10.07 10.57
CA GLU A 311 15.00 10.66 10.70
C GLU A 311 16.06 9.55 10.70
N GLY A 312 17.25 9.85 10.21
CA GLY A 312 18.36 8.89 10.16
C GLY A 312 19.07 8.92 8.83
N GLU A 313 19.43 7.75 8.31
CA GLU A 313 20.21 7.66 7.08
C GLU A 313 19.84 6.45 6.22
N ILE A 314 19.99 6.63 4.91
CA ILE A 314 19.84 5.57 3.91
C ILE A 314 21.12 5.52 3.08
N ARG A 315 21.67 4.31 2.91
CA ARG A 315 22.89 4.06 2.14
C ARG A 315 22.54 3.57 0.74
N VAL A 316 23.03 4.27 -0.27
CA VAL A 316 22.87 3.88 -1.68
C VAL A 316 24.25 3.75 -2.33
N GLY A 317 24.74 2.54 -2.42
CA GLY A 317 26.16 2.29 -2.78
C GLY A 317 27.10 2.88 -1.73
N ASP A 318 27.98 3.78 -2.14
CA ASP A 318 28.91 4.49 -1.24
C ASP A 318 28.31 5.80 -0.70
N GLU A 319 27.16 6.23 -1.19
CA GLU A 319 26.51 7.45 -0.76
C GLU A 319 25.66 7.22 0.49
N LEU A 320 25.82 8.12 1.49
CA LEU A 320 24.99 8.20 2.67
C LEU A 320 24.00 9.37 2.50
N ILE A 321 22.71 9.05 2.45
CA ILE A 321 21.62 10.02 2.25
C ILE A 321 21.00 10.32 3.62
N PRO A 322 21.13 11.56 4.12
CA PRO A 322 20.47 11.95 5.35
C PRO A 322 18.95 12.05 5.14
N VAL A 323 18.21 11.46 6.07
CA VAL A 323 16.74 11.56 6.16
C VAL A 323 16.42 12.47 7.32
N GLU A 324 15.81 13.62 7.04
CA GLU A 324 15.52 14.64 8.03
C GLU A 324 14.09 15.17 7.87
N ASN A 325 13.30 15.05 8.92
CA ASN A 325 11.89 15.51 8.95
C ASN A 325 11.03 15.00 7.78
N CYS A 326 11.24 13.74 7.37
CA CYS A 326 10.49 13.15 6.27
C CYS A 326 9.20 12.50 6.78
N TRP A 327 8.05 13.02 6.37
CA TRP A 327 6.74 12.52 6.78
C TRP A 327 6.39 11.19 6.13
N GLY A 328 5.67 10.36 6.89
CA GLY A 328 5.17 9.08 6.41
C GLY A 328 4.38 8.32 7.47
N PHE A 329 4.37 7.00 7.34
CA PHE A 329 3.55 6.10 8.15
C PHE A 329 4.38 4.98 8.78
N ALA A 330 3.94 4.52 9.96
CA ALA A 330 4.34 3.25 10.54
C ALA A 330 3.11 2.49 11.01
N GLU A 331 3.00 1.22 10.66
CA GLU A 331 1.85 0.36 11.00
C GLU A 331 2.24 -0.82 11.87
N ASP A 332 1.35 -1.13 12.82
CA ASP A 332 1.28 -2.42 13.51
C ASP A 332 -0.12 -3.00 13.31
N HIS A 333 -0.21 -4.12 12.60
CA HIS A 333 -1.49 -4.69 12.20
C HIS A 333 -1.53 -6.20 12.41
N PHE A 334 -2.61 -6.66 13.01
CA PHE A 334 -3.06 -8.05 13.02
C PHE A 334 -4.41 -8.15 12.30
N ALA A 335 -4.55 -9.07 11.37
CA ALA A 335 -5.78 -9.32 10.63
C ALA A 335 -6.11 -10.80 10.55
N ARG A 336 -7.41 -11.13 10.65
CA ARG A 336 -7.98 -12.46 10.40
C ARG A 336 -9.27 -12.31 9.61
N TRP A 337 -9.41 -13.10 8.52
CA TRP A 337 -10.55 -13.10 7.60
C TRP A 337 -10.86 -14.47 6.99
#